data_b36d4e91f45955f97350dc92afb6e75a
#
_entry.id   b36d4e91f45955f97350dc92afb6e75a
#
_cell.length_a   1.000
_cell.length_b   1.000
_cell.length_c   1.000
_cell.angle_alpha   90.00
_cell.angle_beta   90.00
_cell.angle_gamma   90.00
#
_symmetry.space_group_name_H-M   'P 1'
#
loop_
_entity.id
_entity.type
_entity.pdbx_description
1 polymer ?
#
loop_
_entity_poly.entity_id
_entity_poly.type
_entity_poly.pdbx_seq_one_letter_code
_entity_poly.pdbx_strand_id
1 'polypeptide(L)'
;LGNMKRLSKAKRRRRMKVLRVSVLAAVISVLVVGGILAVKSEFLKERSSDVSKTNLSSIKVPRPKINVRLLTENINSRPGIALRRVRGIVIHYTANPGTDAMANRNYFESRKNEEDSSKNKVSSHFIIGLHGQIIQCIPLNEISYASNNRNSDTISIECCHPDKTGKFSMETYKSLIKLTGWLCTRYDVSKSNVIRHYDVTGKLCPLYYVKHKTKWRDLKNDIWSYIMRYKGKAQ
;
A
#
# COMPACT_ATOMS: atom_id res chain seq x y z
N LEU A 1 15.70 71.06 31.63
CA LEU A 1 14.46 70.20 31.58
C LEU A 1 13.92 70.01 30.18
N GLY A 2 14.04 70.95 29.24
CA GLY A 2 13.52 70.87 27.87
C GLY A 2 14.25 69.82 26.98
N ASN A 3 15.56 69.66 27.12
CA ASN A 3 16.39 68.72 26.32
C ASN A 3 16.14 67.26 26.67
N MET A 4 15.94 66.88 27.94
CA MET A 4 15.65 65.54 28.37
C MET A 4 14.29 65.01 27.86
N LYS A 5 13.23 65.88 27.81
CA LYS A 5 11.92 65.55 27.28
C LYS A 5 11.95 65.31 25.75
N ARG A 6 12.79 66.05 24.99
CA ARG A 6 12.93 65.86 23.54
C ARG A 6 13.62 64.54 23.21
N LEU A 7 14.66 64.16 23.95
CA LEU A 7 15.38 62.87 23.79
C LEU A 7 14.47 61.66 24.11
N SER A 8 13.62 61.76 25.14
CA SER A 8 12.67 60.66 25.47
C SER A 8 11.61 60.47 24.38
N LYS A 9 11.12 61.58 23.80
CA LYS A 9 10.13 61.54 22.72
C LYS A 9 10.70 60.99 21.41
N ALA A 10 11.94 61.28 21.06
CA ALA A 10 12.65 60.76 19.92
C ALA A 10 12.93 59.23 20.08
N LYS A 11 13.37 58.77 21.27
CA LYS A 11 13.60 57.35 21.59
C LYS A 11 12.31 56.53 21.52
N ARG A 12 11.17 57.10 21.99
CA ARG A 12 9.87 56.49 21.91
C ARG A 12 9.38 56.35 20.45
N ARG A 13 9.58 57.44 19.62
CA ARG A 13 9.23 57.36 18.17
C ARG A 13 10.08 56.31 17.43
N ARG A 14 11.36 56.18 17.74
CA ARG A 14 12.24 55.16 17.14
C ARG A 14 11.80 53.74 17.53
N ARG A 15 11.46 53.48 18.79
CA ARG A 15 10.93 52.19 19.26
C ARG A 15 9.60 51.83 18.56
N MET A 16 8.69 52.80 18.41
CA MET A 16 7.41 52.60 17.70
C MET A 16 7.60 52.28 16.21
N LYS A 17 8.57 52.91 15.53
CA LYS A 17 8.90 52.61 14.13
C LYS A 17 9.45 51.17 14.00
N VAL A 18 10.40 50.78 14.86
CA VAL A 18 10.96 49.42 14.87
C VAL A 18 9.87 48.38 15.13
N LEU A 19 9.00 48.60 16.12
CA LEU A 19 7.91 47.69 16.43
C LEU A 19 6.94 47.54 15.22
N ARG A 20 6.58 48.63 14.55
CA ARG A 20 5.71 48.59 13.36
C ARG A 20 6.35 47.79 12.21
N VAL A 21 7.65 47.97 11.97
CA VAL A 21 8.37 47.20 10.93
C VAL A 21 8.44 45.74 11.29
N SER A 22 8.71 45.40 12.55
CA SER A 22 8.76 44.01 13.00
C SER A 22 7.38 43.32 12.91
N VAL A 23 6.31 43.99 13.29
CA VAL A 23 4.93 43.49 13.15
C VAL A 23 4.58 43.27 11.68
N LEU A 24 4.90 44.24 10.81
CA LEU A 24 4.64 44.11 9.38
C LEU A 24 5.42 42.93 8.76
N ALA A 25 6.70 42.78 9.10
CA ALA A 25 7.51 41.65 8.65
C ALA A 25 6.93 40.31 9.12
N ALA A 26 6.47 40.20 10.36
CA ALA A 26 5.84 39.01 10.89
C ALA A 26 4.53 38.68 10.14
N VAL A 27 3.70 39.66 9.87
CA VAL A 27 2.43 39.49 9.11
C VAL A 27 2.72 39.02 7.69
N ILE A 28 3.69 39.62 7.00
CA ILE A 28 4.10 39.20 5.65
C ILE A 28 4.61 37.75 5.67
N SER A 29 5.42 37.36 6.64
CA SER A 29 5.92 35.98 6.76
C SER A 29 4.78 34.99 6.95
N VAL A 30 3.78 35.31 7.77
CA VAL A 30 2.61 34.44 7.97
C VAL A 30 1.78 34.30 6.68
N LEU A 31 1.59 35.39 5.94
CA LEU A 31 0.86 35.36 4.67
C LEU A 31 1.59 34.57 3.58
N VAL A 32 2.93 34.69 3.50
CA VAL A 32 3.74 33.93 2.55
C VAL A 32 3.70 32.44 2.88
N VAL A 33 3.91 32.06 4.15
CA VAL A 33 3.83 30.66 4.58
C VAL A 33 2.42 30.10 4.37
N GLY A 34 1.39 30.84 4.71
CA GLY A 34 -0.01 30.46 4.47
C GLY A 34 -0.31 30.26 2.98
N GLY A 35 0.18 31.16 2.12
CA GLY A 35 0.05 31.04 0.66
C GLY A 35 0.75 29.79 0.11
N ILE A 36 1.99 29.51 0.54
CA ILE A 36 2.73 28.32 0.13
C ILE A 36 2.00 27.03 0.58
N LEU A 37 1.47 26.99 1.81
CA LEU A 37 0.72 25.85 2.32
C LEU A 37 -0.59 25.65 1.55
N ALA A 38 -1.31 26.72 1.21
CA ALA A 38 -2.54 26.66 0.43
C ALA A 38 -2.27 26.13 -0.99
N VAL A 39 -1.28 26.68 -1.70
CA VAL A 39 -0.88 26.18 -3.03
C VAL A 39 -0.47 24.71 -2.99
N LYS A 40 0.30 24.30 -1.97
CA LYS A 40 0.69 22.90 -1.80
C LYS A 40 -0.51 21.99 -1.51
N SER A 41 -1.50 22.46 -0.76
CA SER A 41 -2.73 21.71 -0.46
C SER A 41 -3.60 21.55 -1.71
N GLU A 42 -3.76 22.59 -2.51
CA GLU A 42 -4.50 22.54 -3.79
C GLU A 42 -3.80 21.62 -4.80
N PHE A 43 -2.48 21.72 -4.96
CA PHE A 43 -1.71 20.85 -5.82
C PHE A 43 -1.80 19.36 -5.40
N LEU A 44 -1.80 19.09 -4.09
CA LEU A 44 -1.98 17.73 -3.55
C LEU A 44 -3.42 17.23 -3.76
N LYS A 45 -4.43 18.12 -3.65
CA LYS A 45 -5.83 17.80 -3.92
C LYS A 45 -6.06 17.48 -5.40
N GLU A 46 -5.53 18.31 -6.29
CA GLU A 46 -5.62 18.12 -7.74
C GLU A 46 -4.95 16.83 -8.19
N ARG A 47 -3.75 16.54 -7.67
CA ARG A 47 -3.04 15.27 -7.89
C ARG A 47 -3.80 14.07 -7.33
N SER A 48 -4.47 14.21 -6.20
CA SER A 48 -5.31 13.17 -5.59
C SER A 48 -6.60 12.93 -6.39
N SER A 49 -7.24 13.98 -6.91
CA SER A 49 -8.46 13.88 -7.72
C SER A 49 -8.20 13.30 -9.11
N ASP A 50 -7.05 13.63 -9.72
CA ASP A 50 -6.64 13.09 -11.02
C ASP A 50 -6.34 11.58 -10.93
N VAL A 51 -5.74 11.14 -9.83
CA VAL A 51 -5.50 9.71 -9.53
C VAL A 51 -6.83 8.95 -9.28
N SER A 52 -7.83 9.61 -8.68
CA SER A 52 -9.16 9.00 -8.43
C SER A 52 -9.99 8.80 -9.71
N LYS A 53 -9.73 9.57 -10.76
CA LYS A 53 -10.43 9.51 -12.06
C LYS A 53 -9.70 8.66 -13.12
N THR A 54 -8.48 8.17 -12.84
CA THR A 54 -7.72 7.39 -13.81
C THR A 54 -8.35 6.00 -13.96
N ASN A 55 -8.83 5.68 -15.14
CA ASN A 55 -9.21 4.31 -15.51
C ASN A 55 -7.94 3.46 -15.60
N LEU A 56 -7.70 2.63 -14.60
CA LEU A 56 -6.47 1.83 -14.50
C LEU A 56 -6.41 0.73 -15.57
N SER A 57 -7.55 0.26 -16.05
CA SER A 57 -7.60 -0.78 -17.10
C SER A 57 -7.03 -0.31 -18.44
N SER A 58 -6.95 1.01 -18.66
CA SER A 58 -6.28 1.58 -19.83
C SER A 58 -4.74 1.56 -19.74
N ILE A 59 -4.18 1.38 -18.54
CA ILE A 59 -2.74 1.34 -18.32
C ILE A 59 -2.25 -0.10 -18.45
N LYS A 60 -1.31 -0.35 -19.37
CA LYS A 60 -0.76 -1.69 -19.62
C LYS A 60 0.52 -1.92 -18.80
N VAL A 61 0.36 -2.33 -17.55
CA VAL A 61 1.50 -2.78 -16.74
C VAL A 61 1.87 -4.21 -17.15
N PRO A 62 3.16 -4.50 -17.44
CA PRO A 62 3.57 -5.82 -17.87
C PRO A 62 3.35 -6.86 -16.77
N ARG A 63 2.89 -8.05 -17.17
CA ARG A 63 2.75 -9.20 -16.26
C ARG A 63 4.14 -9.61 -15.78
N PRO A 64 4.38 -9.70 -14.45
CA PRO A 64 5.66 -10.21 -13.95
C PRO A 64 5.83 -11.70 -14.29
N LYS A 65 7.07 -12.20 -14.21
CA LYS A 65 7.31 -13.64 -14.34
C LYS A 65 6.65 -14.37 -13.16
N ILE A 66 5.70 -15.25 -13.45
CA ILE A 66 4.93 -16.02 -12.48
C ILE A 66 5.18 -17.52 -12.74
N ASN A 67 5.57 -18.23 -11.71
CA ASN A 67 5.64 -19.69 -11.73
C ASN A 67 4.28 -20.25 -11.31
N VAL A 68 3.54 -20.82 -12.25
CA VAL A 68 2.19 -21.38 -11.99
C VAL A 68 2.35 -22.77 -11.37
N ARG A 69 1.92 -22.93 -10.13
CA ARG A 69 1.94 -24.17 -9.32
C ARG A 69 0.61 -24.31 -8.59
N LEU A 70 -0.44 -24.49 -9.36
CA LEU A 70 -1.79 -24.57 -8.80
C LEU A 70 -1.90 -25.71 -7.77
N LEU A 71 -2.69 -25.46 -6.75
CA LEU A 71 -3.07 -26.46 -5.76
C LEU A 71 -4.02 -27.48 -6.40
N THR A 72 -3.98 -28.72 -5.91
CA THR A 72 -5.04 -29.69 -6.21
C THR A 72 -6.37 -29.16 -5.67
N GLU A 73 -7.42 -29.31 -6.45
CA GLU A 73 -8.76 -28.92 -6.02
C GLU A 73 -9.21 -29.74 -4.82
N ASN A 74 -9.62 -29.06 -3.76
CA ASN A 74 -10.05 -29.66 -2.49
C ASN A 74 -10.79 -28.61 -1.64
N ILE A 75 -11.58 -29.09 -0.68
CA ILE A 75 -12.44 -28.24 0.18
C ILE A 75 -11.68 -27.32 1.14
N ASN A 76 -10.41 -27.56 1.44
CA ASN A 76 -9.65 -26.85 2.49
C ASN A 76 -8.69 -25.79 1.95
N SER A 77 -8.27 -25.87 0.69
CA SER A 77 -7.31 -24.89 0.15
C SER A 77 -7.67 -24.39 -1.26
N ARG A 78 -8.29 -25.18 -2.11
CA ARG A 78 -8.77 -24.76 -3.43
C ARG A 78 -10.15 -25.37 -3.72
N PRO A 79 -11.23 -24.69 -3.31
CA PRO A 79 -12.59 -25.25 -3.39
C PRO A 79 -13.20 -25.22 -4.80
N GLY A 80 -12.53 -24.67 -5.83
CA GLY A 80 -13.10 -24.52 -7.17
C GLY A 80 -14.24 -23.48 -7.27
N ILE A 81 -14.49 -22.70 -6.21
CA ILE A 81 -15.56 -21.71 -6.17
C ILE A 81 -15.19 -20.48 -7.01
N ALA A 82 -16.08 -20.05 -7.88
CA ALA A 82 -15.83 -18.93 -8.79
C ALA A 82 -15.67 -17.59 -8.05
N LEU A 83 -14.59 -16.86 -8.36
CA LEU A 83 -14.39 -15.46 -8.01
C LEU A 83 -14.96 -14.59 -9.15
N ARG A 84 -16.21 -14.17 -8.99
CA ARG A 84 -16.96 -13.47 -10.06
C ARG A 84 -16.49 -12.04 -10.32
N ARG A 85 -15.95 -11.36 -9.29
CA ARG A 85 -15.48 -9.98 -9.38
C ARG A 85 -14.34 -9.73 -8.41
N VAL A 86 -13.28 -9.08 -8.88
CA VAL A 86 -12.17 -8.63 -8.04
C VAL A 86 -12.39 -7.15 -7.70
N ARG A 87 -12.58 -6.84 -6.41
CA ARG A 87 -12.76 -5.48 -5.89
C ARG A 87 -11.56 -4.98 -5.08
N GLY A 88 -10.65 -5.88 -4.70
CA GLY A 88 -9.48 -5.53 -3.91
C GLY A 88 -8.35 -6.54 -3.99
N ILE A 89 -7.20 -6.13 -3.48
CA ILE A 89 -6.02 -6.98 -3.30
C ILE A 89 -5.65 -6.93 -1.83
N VAL A 90 -5.55 -8.11 -1.20
CA VAL A 90 -5.19 -8.24 0.21
C VAL A 90 -3.76 -8.73 0.33
N ILE A 91 -2.94 -7.95 1.03
CA ILE A 91 -1.53 -8.28 1.30
C ILE A 91 -1.44 -8.96 2.67
N HIS A 92 -0.75 -10.09 2.67
CA HIS A 92 -0.45 -10.90 3.86
C HIS A 92 1.05 -11.08 4.03
N TYR A 93 1.45 -11.70 5.13
CA TYR A 93 2.76 -12.27 5.34
C TYR A 93 2.59 -13.69 5.85
N THR A 94 3.49 -14.59 5.51
CA THR A 94 3.36 -16.03 5.84
C THR A 94 3.40 -16.33 7.33
N ALA A 95 3.82 -15.37 8.17
CA ALA A 95 4.05 -15.54 9.61
C ALA A 95 5.02 -16.71 9.95
N ASN A 96 5.77 -17.18 8.96
CA ASN A 96 6.71 -18.31 9.04
C ASN A 96 8.09 -17.83 8.56
N PRO A 97 8.88 -17.18 9.44
CA PRO A 97 10.14 -16.54 9.04
C PRO A 97 11.13 -17.53 8.44
N GLY A 98 11.84 -17.11 7.39
CA GLY A 98 12.89 -17.87 6.74
C GLY A 98 12.41 -18.97 5.79
N THR A 99 11.10 -19.21 5.67
CA THR A 99 10.56 -20.20 4.72
C THR A 99 10.42 -19.62 3.32
N ASP A 100 10.62 -20.46 2.30
CA ASP A 100 10.47 -20.09 0.90
C ASP A 100 9.02 -20.20 0.39
N ALA A 101 8.80 -19.75 -0.84
CA ALA A 101 7.47 -19.78 -1.44
C ALA A 101 6.96 -21.19 -1.71
N MET A 102 7.85 -22.15 -2.06
CA MET A 102 7.43 -23.53 -2.32
C MET A 102 7.04 -24.26 -1.05
N ALA A 103 7.78 -24.06 0.06
CA ALA A 103 7.42 -24.63 1.36
C ALA A 103 6.00 -24.16 1.79
N ASN A 104 5.72 -22.87 1.67
CA ASN A 104 4.39 -22.33 1.98
C ASN A 104 3.30 -22.81 1.00
N ARG A 105 3.60 -22.94 -0.30
CA ARG A 105 2.70 -23.57 -1.29
C ARG A 105 2.40 -25.01 -0.92
N ASN A 106 3.42 -25.78 -0.54
CA ASN A 106 3.27 -27.19 -0.16
C ASN A 106 2.47 -27.34 1.14
N TYR A 107 2.60 -26.39 2.08
CA TYR A 107 1.71 -26.33 3.24
C TYR A 107 0.24 -26.15 2.81
N PHE A 108 -0.07 -25.28 1.85
CA PHE A 108 -1.44 -25.17 1.33
C PHE A 108 -1.88 -26.46 0.63
N GLU A 109 -0.99 -27.13 -0.12
CA GLU A 109 -1.28 -28.40 -0.77
C GLU A 109 -1.60 -29.51 0.23
N SER A 110 -0.89 -29.58 1.35
CA SER A 110 -1.11 -30.60 2.37
C SER A 110 -2.51 -30.55 2.98
N ARG A 111 -3.19 -29.38 2.92
CA ARG A 111 -4.57 -29.23 3.43
C ARG A 111 -5.59 -30.13 2.73
N LYS A 112 -5.29 -30.62 1.52
CA LYS A 112 -6.16 -31.58 0.80
C LYS A 112 -6.37 -32.91 1.54
N ASN A 113 -5.40 -33.26 2.41
CA ASN A 113 -5.41 -34.50 3.19
C ASN A 113 -6.10 -34.35 4.55
N GLU A 114 -6.57 -33.17 4.89
CA GLU A 114 -7.24 -32.87 6.14
C GLU A 114 -8.75 -33.06 6.01
N GLU A 115 -9.40 -33.38 7.13
CA GLU A 115 -10.86 -33.41 7.20
C GLU A 115 -11.46 -32.02 6.94
N ASP A 116 -12.72 -31.96 6.44
CA ASP A 116 -13.43 -30.70 6.25
C ASP A 116 -13.66 -30.02 7.61
N SER A 117 -12.97 -28.90 7.81
CA SER A 117 -13.08 -28.11 9.01
C SER A 117 -12.76 -26.65 8.69
N SER A 118 -13.51 -25.74 9.30
CA SER A 118 -13.25 -24.30 9.17
C SER A 118 -11.84 -23.91 9.64
N LYS A 119 -11.24 -24.68 10.55
CA LYS A 119 -9.88 -24.50 11.08
C LYS A 119 -8.80 -24.89 10.08
N ASN A 120 -9.12 -25.75 9.11
CA ASN A 120 -8.16 -26.28 8.13
C ASN A 120 -8.15 -25.46 6.84
N LYS A 121 -9.11 -24.54 6.63
CA LYS A 121 -9.26 -23.77 5.39
C LYS A 121 -8.25 -22.64 5.33
N VAL A 122 -7.24 -22.80 4.48
CA VAL A 122 -6.20 -21.80 4.26
C VAL A 122 -5.57 -21.93 2.88
N SER A 123 -5.42 -20.79 2.19
CA SER A 123 -4.68 -20.69 0.93
C SER A 123 -4.46 -19.22 0.54
N SER A 124 -3.80 -18.99 -0.58
CA SER A 124 -3.63 -17.67 -1.20
C SER A 124 -3.53 -17.83 -2.72
N HIS A 125 -3.90 -16.79 -3.47
CA HIS A 125 -3.72 -16.80 -4.93
C HIS A 125 -2.24 -16.80 -5.30
N PHE A 126 -1.43 -16.00 -4.59
CA PHE A 126 0.00 -15.88 -4.82
C PHE A 126 0.80 -15.99 -3.54
N ILE A 127 2.01 -16.52 -3.69
CA ILE A 127 3.06 -16.45 -2.68
C ILE A 127 4.29 -15.82 -3.32
N ILE A 128 4.88 -14.82 -2.65
CA ILE A 128 6.14 -14.21 -3.06
C ILE A 128 7.24 -14.65 -2.10
N GLY A 129 8.26 -15.31 -2.61
CA GLY A 129 9.36 -15.86 -1.84
C GLY A 129 10.41 -14.82 -1.44
N LEU A 130 11.36 -15.24 -0.61
CA LEU A 130 12.44 -14.41 -0.06
C LEU A 130 13.32 -13.76 -1.14
N HIS A 131 13.51 -14.43 -2.27
CA HIS A 131 14.28 -13.95 -3.42
C HIS A 131 13.39 -13.37 -4.52
N GLY A 132 12.12 -13.03 -4.20
CA GLY A 132 11.20 -12.37 -5.11
C GLY A 132 10.53 -13.28 -6.15
N GLN A 133 10.70 -14.60 -6.09
CA GLN A 133 9.97 -15.52 -6.96
C GLN A 133 8.48 -15.47 -6.64
N ILE A 134 7.65 -15.43 -7.69
CA ILE A 134 6.19 -15.36 -7.56
C ILE A 134 5.63 -16.73 -7.94
N ILE A 135 4.91 -17.38 -7.02
CA ILE A 135 4.18 -18.62 -7.25
C ILE A 135 2.69 -18.33 -7.29
N GLN A 136 2.00 -18.77 -8.32
CA GLN A 136 0.54 -18.76 -8.37
C GLN A 136 0.00 -20.11 -7.90
N CYS A 137 -0.80 -20.08 -6.84
CA CYS A 137 -1.37 -21.27 -6.19
C CYS A 137 -2.83 -21.54 -6.60
N ILE A 138 -3.59 -20.48 -6.94
CA ILE A 138 -5.01 -20.55 -7.28
C ILE A 138 -5.27 -19.77 -8.56
N PRO A 139 -6.12 -20.24 -9.48
CA PRO A 139 -6.57 -19.46 -10.64
C PRO A 139 -7.22 -18.14 -10.22
N LEU A 140 -7.05 -17.09 -11.02
CA LEU A 140 -7.57 -15.75 -10.68
C LEU A 140 -9.10 -15.63 -10.77
N ASN A 141 -9.77 -16.62 -11.31
CA ASN A 141 -11.23 -16.73 -11.38
C ASN A 141 -11.82 -17.65 -10.30
N GLU A 142 -11.00 -18.11 -9.36
CA GLU A 142 -11.42 -18.89 -8.19
C GLU A 142 -11.13 -18.11 -6.90
N ILE A 143 -11.88 -18.39 -5.81
CA ILE A 143 -11.61 -17.81 -4.49
C ILE A 143 -10.44 -18.51 -3.80
N SER A 144 -9.77 -17.81 -2.88
CA SER A 144 -8.83 -18.39 -1.92
C SER A 144 -9.36 -18.24 -0.49
N TYR A 145 -8.85 -19.05 0.42
CA TYR A 145 -9.17 -18.95 1.85
C TYR A 145 -8.09 -18.17 2.60
N ALA A 146 -8.04 -16.84 2.41
CA ALA A 146 -7.01 -15.96 2.99
C ALA A 146 -7.58 -14.77 3.78
N SER A 147 -8.72 -14.22 3.33
CA SER A 147 -9.17 -12.88 3.68
C SER A 147 -10.58 -12.86 4.29
N ASN A 148 -10.99 -13.96 4.93
CA ASN A 148 -12.28 -14.11 5.61
C ASN A 148 -13.48 -13.72 4.71
N ASN A 149 -14.32 -12.76 5.10
CA ASN A 149 -15.47 -12.29 4.34
C ASN A 149 -15.10 -11.62 2.99
N ARG A 150 -13.81 -11.27 2.79
CA ARG A 150 -13.29 -10.70 1.54
C ARG A 150 -12.74 -11.78 0.59
N ASN A 151 -12.85 -13.08 0.91
CA ASN A 151 -12.46 -14.16 -0.01
C ASN A 151 -13.25 -14.11 -1.34
N SER A 152 -14.51 -13.67 -1.29
CA SER A 152 -15.43 -13.66 -2.44
C SER A 152 -15.17 -12.52 -3.43
N ASP A 153 -14.32 -11.54 -3.11
CA ASP A 153 -14.11 -10.34 -3.94
C ASP A 153 -12.69 -9.82 -3.97
N THR A 154 -11.69 -10.59 -3.50
CA THR A 154 -10.29 -10.16 -3.48
C THR A 154 -9.32 -11.20 -4.01
N ILE A 155 -8.20 -10.71 -4.56
CA ILE A 155 -6.99 -11.48 -4.79
C ILE A 155 -6.08 -11.34 -3.56
N SER A 156 -5.60 -12.46 -3.03
CA SER A 156 -4.68 -12.51 -1.87
C SER A 156 -3.25 -12.78 -2.30
N ILE A 157 -2.29 -12.11 -1.63
CA ILE A 157 -0.85 -12.27 -1.85
C ILE A 157 -0.17 -12.51 -0.51
N GLU A 158 0.39 -13.69 -0.31
CA GLU A 158 1.25 -14.01 0.82
C GLU A 158 2.70 -13.65 0.51
N CYS A 159 3.36 -12.97 1.44
CA CYS A 159 4.75 -12.56 1.30
C CYS A 159 5.62 -13.28 2.34
N CYS A 160 6.65 -13.99 1.87
CA CYS A 160 7.69 -14.54 2.73
C CYS A 160 8.54 -13.42 3.31
N HIS A 161 9.10 -13.66 4.48
CA HIS A 161 9.93 -12.69 5.19
C HIS A 161 11.07 -13.41 5.93
N PRO A 162 12.25 -12.76 6.05
CA PRO A 162 13.45 -13.44 6.56
C PRO A 162 13.43 -13.69 8.06
N ASP A 163 12.79 -12.83 8.84
CA ASP A 163 12.87 -12.82 10.29
C ASP A 163 11.53 -12.53 10.98
N LYS A 164 11.52 -12.57 12.31
CA LYS A 164 10.31 -12.37 13.16
C LYS A 164 9.73 -10.96 13.11
N THR A 165 10.42 -9.98 12.51
CA THR A 165 9.87 -8.62 12.34
C THR A 165 8.75 -8.59 11.31
N GLY A 166 8.69 -9.56 10.40
CA GLY A 166 7.76 -9.61 9.28
C GLY A 166 8.06 -8.59 8.18
N LYS A 167 9.25 -7.95 8.22
CA LYS A 167 9.71 -7.06 7.15
C LYS A 167 10.09 -7.87 5.92
N PHE A 168 9.61 -7.47 4.77
CA PHE A 168 9.93 -8.14 3.50
C PHE A 168 11.37 -7.85 3.08
N SER A 169 12.03 -8.83 2.44
CA SER A 169 13.29 -8.59 1.74
C SER A 169 13.09 -7.57 0.62
N MET A 170 14.15 -6.97 0.13
CA MET A 170 14.06 -6.03 -1.00
C MET A 170 13.51 -6.71 -2.26
N GLU A 171 13.86 -7.97 -2.49
CA GLU A 171 13.42 -8.78 -3.62
C GLU A 171 11.93 -9.10 -3.52
N THR A 172 11.46 -9.53 -2.33
CA THR A 172 10.02 -9.73 -2.05
C THR A 172 9.24 -8.43 -2.27
N TYR A 173 9.76 -7.31 -1.74
CA TYR A 173 9.14 -6.00 -1.85
C TYR A 173 9.00 -5.53 -3.31
N LYS A 174 10.08 -5.66 -4.11
CA LYS A 174 10.06 -5.30 -5.54
C LYS A 174 9.08 -6.16 -6.34
N SER A 175 9.03 -7.46 -6.05
CA SER A 175 8.09 -8.39 -6.70
C SER A 175 6.65 -8.10 -6.30
N LEU A 176 6.40 -7.75 -5.04
CA LEU A 176 5.08 -7.34 -4.56
C LEU A 176 4.59 -6.07 -5.30
N ILE A 177 5.43 -5.06 -5.49
CA ILE A 177 5.09 -3.87 -6.25
C ILE A 177 4.68 -4.23 -7.69
N LYS A 178 5.48 -5.06 -8.38
CA LYS A 178 5.22 -5.45 -9.77
C LYS A 178 3.92 -6.27 -9.89
N LEU A 179 3.75 -7.27 -9.03
CA LEU A 179 2.57 -8.14 -9.04
C LEU A 179 1.30 -7.34 -8.72
N THR A 180 1.34 -6.54 -7.65
CA THR A 180 0.18 -5.72 -7.24
C THR A 180 -0.15 -4.67 -8.30
N GLY A 181 0.85 -4.02 -8.89
CA GLY A 181 0.65 -3.06 -9.97
C GLY A 181 -0.03 -3.67 -11.20
N TRP A 182 0.42 -4.86 -11.63
CA TRP A 182 -0.20 -5.60 -12.72
C TRP A 182 -1.65 -6.00 -12.40
N LEU A 183 -1.92 -6.49 -11.18
CA LEU A 183 -3.28 -6.86 -10.75
C LEU A 183 -4.21 -5.65 -10.66
N CYS A 184 -3.71 -4.50 -10.15
CA CYS A 184 -4.49 -3.26 -10.09
C CYS A 184 -4.98 -2.83 -11.48
N THR A 185 -4.10 -2.86 -12.48
CA THR A 185 -4.48 -2.46 -13.84
C THR A 185 -5.33 -3.50 -14.55
N ARG A 186 -5.14 -4.80 -14.25
CA ARG A 186 -5.95 -5.87 -14.81
C ARG A 186 -7.40 -5.84 -14.35
N TYR A 187 -7.65 -5.47 -13.09
CA TYR A 187 -8.97 -5.54 -12.44
C TYR A 187 -9.54 -4.17 -12.05
N ASP A 188 -8.90 -3.10 -12.47
CA ASP A 188 -9.27 -1.71 -12.13
C ASP A 188 -9.39 -1.48 -10.61
N VAL A 189 -8.45 -2.05 -9.84
CA VAL A 189 -8.41 -1.95 -8.39
C VAL A 189 -7.71 -0.67 -7.98
N SER A 190 -8.44 0.24 -7.33
CA SER A 190 -7.92 1.52 -6.85
C SER A 190 -6.90 1.35 -5.71
N LYS A 191 -6.08 2.38 -5.49
CA LYS A 191 -5.07 2.42 -4.41
C LYS A 191 -5.68 2.20 -3.02
N SER A 192 -6.90 2.66 -2.77
CA SER A 192 -7.62 2.46 -1.49
C SER A 192 -7.94 0.99 -1.26
N ASN A 193 -8.19 0.23 -2.33
CA ASN A 193 -8.56 -1.18 -2.29
C ASN A 193 -7.36 -2.16 -2.31
N VAL A 194 -6.13 -1.66 -2.29
CA VAL A 194 -4.95 -2.43 -1.87
C VAL A 194 -4.88 -2.32 -0.36
N ILE A 195 -5.24 -3.39 0.33
CA ILE A 195 -5.46 -3.45 1.78
C ILE A 195 -4.63 -4.55 2.43
N ARG A 196 -4.49 -4.49 3.76
CA ARG A 196 -3.87 -5.55 4.58
C ARG A 196 -4.95 -6.51 5.09
N HIS A 197 -4.59 -7.71 5.46
CA HIS A 197 -5.50 -8.58 6.22
C HIS A 197 -5.97 -7.90 7.51
N TYR A 198 -5.12 -7.09 8.13
CA TYR A 198 -5.47 -6.24 9.27
C TYR A 198 -6.70 -5.36 9.02
N ASP A 199 -6.80 -4.79 7.83
CA ASP A 199 -7.90 -3.88 7.47
C ASP A 199 -9.23 -4.64 7.28
N VAL A 200 -9.18 -5.98 7.20
CA VAL A 200 -10.36 -6.86 7.12
C VAL A 200 -10.80 -7.37 8.49
N THR A 201 -9.87 -7.80 9.33
CA THR A 201 -10.17 -8.58 10.54
C THR A 201 -9.54 -8.03 11.83
N GLY A 202 -8.64 -7.05 11.76
CA GLY A 202 -7.83 -6.60 12.89
C GLY A 202 -6.62 -7.50 13.20
N LYS A 203 -6.45 -8.64 12.49
CA LYS A 203 -5.27 -9.51 12.65
C LYS A 203 -4.00 -8.74 12.30
N LEU A 204 -2.92 -8.89 13.09
CA LEU A 204 -1.63 -8.23 12.84
C LEU A 204 -0.92 -8.82 11.60
N CYS A 205 -1.52 -8.64 10.44
CA CYS A 205 -1.04 -9.18 9.15
C CYS A 205 -1.20 -8.14 8.03
N PRO A 206 -0.12 -7.82 7.30
CA PRO A 206 1.27 -8.22 7.53
C PRO A 206 1.89 -7.45 8.71
N LEU A 207 2.53 -8.14 9.63
CA LEU A 207 2.96 -7.63 10.94
C LEU A 207 3.73 -6.32 10.85
N TYR A 208 4.80 -6.29 10.03
CA TYR A 208 5.65 -5.10 9.88
C TYR A 208 4.86 -3.88 9.42
N TYR A 209 3.99 -4.03 8.43
CA TYR A 209 3.21 -2.94 7.83
C TYR A 209 1.99 -2.54 8.67
N VAL A 210 1.58 -3.35 9.65
CA VAL A 210 0.60 -2.95 10.67
C VAL A 210 1.28 -2.08 11.73
N LYS A 211 2.45 -2.50 12.22
CA LYS A 211 3.22 -1.76 13.23
C LYS A 211 3.83 -0.46 12.70
N HIS A 212 4.13 -0.38 11.40
CA HIS A 212 4.79 0.77 10.76
C HIS A 212 3.88 1.39 9.69
N LYS A 213 2.89 2.19 10.11
CA LYS A 213 1.86 2.80 9.22
C LYS A 213 2.47 3.61 8.06
N THR A 214 3.59 4.31 8.30
CA THR A 214 4.31 5.05 7.25
C THR A 214 4.84 4.10 6.18
N LYS A 215 5.39 2.94 6.55
CA LYS A 215 5.90 1.93 5.61
C LYS A 215 4.79 1.29 4.78
N TRP A 216 3.60 1.11 5.36
CA TRP A 216 2.42 0.70 4.58
C TRP A 216 2.03 1.75 3.54
N ARG A 217 1.99 3.03 3.93
CA ARG A 217 1.73 4.14 3.01
C ARG A 217 2.79 4.21 1.90
N ASP A 218 4.07 4.06 2.26
CA ASP A 218 5.19 4.07 1.32
C ASP A 218 5.04 2.93 0.28
N LEU A 219 4.75 1.70 0.72
CA LEU A 219 4.49 0.56 -0.19
C LEU A 219 3.35 0.87 -1.17
N LYS A 220 2.24 1.42 -0.69
CA LYS A 220 1.11 1.81 -1.57
C LYS A 220 1.51 2.92 -2.55
N ASN A 221 2.34 3.87 -2.14
CA ASN A 221 2.86 4.91 -3.01
C ASN A 221 3.80 4.34 -4.08
N ASP A 222 4.66 3.39 -3.71
CA ASP A 222 5.59 2.74 -4.64
C ASP A 222 4.86 1.90 -5.70
N ILE A 223 3.81 1.16 -5.29
CA ILE A 223 2.92 0.44 -6.22
C ILE A 223 2.31 1.44 -7.22
N TRP A 224 1.78 2.57 -6.72
CA TRP A 224 1.14 3.56 -7.57
C TRP A 224 2.13 4.25 -8.51
N SER A 225 3.30 4.61 -8.00
CA SER A 225 4.39 5.16 -8.80
C SER A 225 4.86 4.18 -9.88
N TYR A 226 4.87 2.88 -9.58
CA TYR A 226 5.19 1.85 -10.56
C TYR A 226 4.14 1.81 -11.69
N ILE A 227 2.84 1.82 -11.37
CA ILE A 227 1.75 1.86 -12.36
C ILE A 227 1.87 3.11 -13.25
N MET A 228 2.10 4.27 -12.66
CA MET A 228 2.15 5.55 -13.38
C MET A 228 3.31 5.65 -14.38
N ARG A 229 4.37 4.84 -14.25
CA ARG A 229 5.44 4.75 -15.27
C ARG A 229 4.95 4.23 -16.64
N TYR A 230 3.81 3.55 -16.64
CA TYR A 230 3.20 2.97 -17.87
C TYR A 230 2.02 3.79 -18.38
N LYS A 231 1.59 4.84 -17.69
CA LYS A 231 0.54 5.76 -18.17
C LYS A 231 0.99 6.43 -19.45
N GLY A 232 0.21 6.30 -20.53
CA GLY A 232 0.50 6.93 -21.82
C GLY A 232 1.60 6.29 -22.65
N LYS A 233 2.13 5.12 -22.27
CA LYS A 233 3.06 4.36 -23.11
C LYS A 233 2.28 3.44 -24.04
N ALA A 234 2.45 3.62 -25.35
CA ALA A 234 2.08 2.60 -26.34
C ALA A 234 2.96 1.35 -26.12
N GLN A 235 2.37 0.17 -26.17
CA GLN A 235 3.09 -1.11 -26.26
C GLN A 235 3.10 -1.57 -27.69
#